data_641a6ca8eed25d64b580293ee477d2c1
#
_entry.id   641a6ca8eed25d64b580293ee477d2c1
#
_cell.length_a   1.000
_cell.length_b   1.000
_cell.length_c   1.000
_cell.angle_alpha   90.00
_cell.angle_beta   90.00
_cell.angle_gamma   90.00
#
_symmetry.space_group_name_H-M   'P 1'
#
loop_
_entity.id
_entity.type
_entity.pdbx_description
1 polymer ?
#
loop_
_entity_poly.entity_id
_entity_poly.type
_entity_poly.pdbx_seq_one_letter_code
_entity_poly.pdbx_strand_id
1 'polypeptide(L)'
;MRRESYLSQPSEIEIYPVFSGTDVILRQSIELVEREEIQDGKKSKYKVWECDEVQFHYNGEVTEKEIEADFDYWLKKAEKVPDPSSVENLSLEDARKAKYREIASACEETIYAGVDVSTSSGVEHFSLTEKDQLNLFGKKMQLLAGEEKLEYHEDGHPCKYFSAVDMQNIVDRAMFFVSYNTTYCNAVNMWIKSAEKASDLEQIQWGAEIPEEFQNEVLKDYMKILASGGIS
;
A
#
# COMPACT_ATOMS: atom_id res chain seq x y z
N MET A 1 1.24 -24.42 6.43
CA MET A 1 -0.09 -24.24 7.04
C MET A 1 0.04 -23.87 8.49
N ARG A 2 -0.87 -23.04 9.01
CA ARG A 2 -0.96 -22.69 10.46
C ARG A 2 -2.28 -23.21 11.01
N ARG A 3 -2.29 -23.59 12.30
CA ARG A 3 -3.52 -23.92 13.02
C ARG A 3 -4.14 -22.61 13.52
N GLU A 4 -5.34 -22.29 13.03
CA GLU A 4 -6.07 -21.07 13.38
C GLU A 4 -7.38 -21.40 14.09
N SER A 5 -7.92 -20.43 14.85
CA SER A 5 -9.14 -20.60 15.64
C SER A 5 -10.11 -19.45 15.41
N TYR A 6 -11.39 -19.75 15.21
CA TYR A 6 -12.46 -18.82 14.88
C TYR A 6 -13.67 -19.00 15.81
N LEU A 7 -14.36 -17.91 16.12
CA LEU A 7 -15.60 -17.94 16.91
C LEU A 7 -16.81 -18.43 16.09
N SER A 8 -16.77 -18.30 14.78
CA SER A 8 -17.77 -18.81 13.84
C SER A 8 -17.10 -19.77 12.85
N GLN A 9 -17.87 -20.64 12.22
CA GLN A 9 -17.34 -21.55 11.20
C GLN A 9 -16.77 -20.75 10.03
N PRO A 10 -15.46 -20.86 9.73
CA PRO A 10 -14.86 -20.18 8.60
C PRO A 10 -15.21 -20.92 7.29
N SER A 11 -15.18 -20.19 6.16
CA SER A 11 -15.25 -20.79 4.82
C SER A 11 -13.98 -21.58 4.50
N GLU A 12 -14.08 -22.61 3.68
CA GLU A 12 -12.91 -23.36 3.19
C GLU A 12 -12.03 -22.51 2.27
N ILE A 13 -12.66 -21.60 1.51
CA ILE A 13 -12.03 -20.72 0.53
C ILE A 13 -12.47 -19.28 0.82
N GLU A 14 -11.52 -18.37 0.86
CA GLU A 14 -11.78 -16.93 0.79
C GLU A 14 -10.85 -16.31 -0.23
N ILE A 15 -11.38 -15.39 -1.04
CA ILE A 15 -10.64 -14.68 -2.08
C ILE A 15 -10.84 -13.18 -1.94
N TYR A 16 -9.75 -12.43 -2.06
CA TYR A 16 -9.73 -10.97 -1.97
C TYR A 16 -9.03 -10.42 -3.23
N PRO A 17 -9.79 -9.94 -4.24
CA PRO A 17 -9.19 -9.27 -5.38
C PRO A 17 -8.42 -8.03 -4.93
N VAL A 18 -7.17 -7.92 -5.34
CA VAL A 18 -6.29 -6.78 -5.09
C VAL A 18 -5.66 -6.32 -6.40
N PHE A 19 -5.12 -5.11 -6.43
CA PHE A 19 -4.58 -4.51 -7.67
C PHE A 19 -3.52 -5.38 -8.36
N SER A 20 -2.71 -6.13 -7.60
CA SER A 20 -1.63 -6.99 -8.12
C SER A 20 -2.05 -8.44 -8.39
N GLY A 21 -3.33 -8.80 -8.20
CA GLY A 21 -3.80 -10.17 -8.35
C GLY A 21 -4.92 -10.53 -7.38
N THR A 22 -4.81 -11.68 -6.73
CA THR A 22 -5.82 -12.16 -5.78
C THR A 22 -5.14 -12.74 -4.54
N ASP A 23 -5.51 -12.26 -3.36
CA ASP A 23 -5.13 -12.89 -2.11
C ASP A 23 -6.12 -14.02 -1.80
N VAL A 24 -5.59 -15.18 -1.52
CA VAL A 24 -6.37 -16.42 -1.34
C VAL A 24 -6.08 -17.00 0.04
N ILE A 25 -7.12 -17.35 0.76
CA ILE A 25 -7.07 -18.10 2.01
C ILE A 25 -7.72 -19.45 1.79
N LEU A 26 -6.99 -20.53 2.04
CA LEU A 26 -7.48 -21.90 1.98
C LEU A 26 -7.44 -22.54 3.35
N ARG A 27 -8.52 -23.23 3.70
CA ARG A 27 -8.66 -23.92 4.98
C ARG A 27 -9.08 -25.35 4.79
N GLN A 28 -8.49 -26.23 5.57
CA GLN A 28 -8.88 -27.64 5.65
C GLN A 28 -8.99 -28.07 7.12
N SER A 29 -9.49 -29.28 7.37
CA SER A 29 -9.65 -29.85 8.72
C SER A 29 -10.44 -28.92 9.64
N ILE A 30 -11.52 -28.31 9.12
CA ILE A 30 -12.39 -27.42 9.89
C ILE A 30 -13.19 -28.25 10.89
N GLU A 31 -12.95 -28.06 12.17
CA GLU A 31 -13.60 -28.81 13.25
C GLU A 31 -14.02 -27.91 14.42
N LEU A 32 -15.11 -28.27 15.10
CA LEU A 32 -15.57 -27.57 16.29
C LEU A 32 -14.95 -28.18 17.53
N VAL A 33 -14.10 -27.46 18.24
CA VAL A 33 -13.35 -27.90 19.42
C VAL A 33 -13.86 -27.22 20.66
N GLU A 34 -14.01 -27.97 21.77
CA GLU A 34 -14.30 -27.41 23.10
C GLU A 34 -12.98 -27.04 23.79
N ARG A 35 -12.87 -25.79 24.23
CA ARG A 35 -11.74 -25.26 24.98
C ARG A 35 -12.17 -24.91 26.42
N GLU A 36 -11.27 -25.03 27.37
CA GLU A 36 -11.48 -24.57 28.75
C GLU A 36 -10.59 -23.35 29.01
N GLU A 37 -11.17 -22.32 29.61
CA GLU A 37 -10.45 -21.16 30.10
C GLU A 37 -10.68 -20.98 31.59
N ILE A 38 -9.63 -20.56 32.30
CA ILE A 38 -9.72 -20.25 33.73
C ILE A 38 -9.58 -18.73 33.85
N GLN A 39 -10.69 -18.05 34.14
CA GLN A 39 -10.72 -16.61 34.41
C GLN A 39 -11.19 -16.40 35.86
N ASP A 40 -10.43 -15.66 36.67
CA ASP A 40 -10.71 -15.38 38.09
C ASP A 40 -10.99 -16.65 38.95
N GLY A 41 -10.27 -17.75 38.66
CA GLY A 41 -10.42 -19.02 39.39
C GLY A 41 -11.67 -19.82 39.01
N LYS A 42 -12.48 -19.35 38.05
CA LYS A 42 -13.64 -20.09 37.55
C LYS A 42 -13.30 -20.69 36.17
N LYS A 43 -13.58 -22.00 36.04
CA LYS A 43 -13.48 -22.69 34.76
C LYS A 43 -14.72 -22.37 33.91
N SER A 44 -14.50 -21.85 32.72
CA SER A 44 -15.52 -21.69 31.66
C SER A 44 -15.17 -22.54 30.44
N LYS A 45 -16.17 -23.17 29.85
CA LYS A 45 -16.02 -23.90 28.59
C LYS A 45 -16.61 -23.09 27.46
N TYR A 46 -15.87 -23.02 26.36
CA TYR A 46 -16.33 -22.37 25.13
C TYR A 46 -15.97 -23.21 23.92
N LYS A 47 -16.65 -22.98 22.79
CA LYS A 47 -16.41 -23.70 21.57
C LYS A 47 -15.79 -22.75 20.54
N VAL A 48 -14.78 -23.25 19.83
CA VAL A 48 -14.12 -22.56 18.74
C VAL A 48 -14.01 -23.49 17.54
N TRP A 49 -14.06 -22.92 16.36
CA TRP A 49 -13.75 -23.62 15.13
C TRP A 49 -12.24 -23.57 14.92
N GLU A 50 -11.61 -24.72 14.74
CA GLU A 50 -10.20 -24.83 14.42
C GLU A 50 -10.04 -25.37 13.01
N CYS A 51 -9.02 -24.87 12.31
CA CYS A 51 -8.70 -25.32 10.97
C CYS A 51 -7.21 -25.18 10.69
N ASP A 52 -6.73 -25.90 9.69
CA ASP A 52 -5.41 -25.71 9.11
C ASP A 52 -5.53 -24.69 7.98
N GLU A 53 -4.90 -23.52 8.11
CA GLU A 53 -5.02 -22.39 7.19
C GLU A 53 -3.70 -22.12 6.46
N VAL A 54 -3.80 -21.73 5.18
CA VAL A 54 -2.71 -21.16 4.41
C VAL A 54 -3.21 -19.95 3.64
N GLN A 55 -2.41 -18.88 3.64
CA GLN A 55 -2.65 -17.67 2.85
C GLN A 55 -1.56 -17.52 1.80
N PHE A 56 -1.93 -17.10 0.60
CA PHE A 56 -0.97 -16.80 -0.45
C PHE A 56 -1.51 -15.78 -1.44
N HIS A 57 -0.60 -15.07 -2.08
CA HIS A 57 -0.92 -14.15 -3.17
C HIS A 57 -0.80 -14.87 -4.51
N TYR A 58 -1.83 -14.75 -5.36
CA TYR A 58 -1.83 -15.22 -6.73
C TYR A 58 -1.73 -14.04 -7.70
N ASN A 59 -0.69 -14.02 -8.53
CA ASN A 59 -0.48 -12.98 -9.53
C ASN A 59 -1.44 -13.19 -10.72
N GLY A 60 -2.71 -12.87 -10.53
CA GLY A 60 -3.76 -13.00 -11.53
C GLY A 60 -5.14 -13.04 -10.89
N GLU A 61 -6.16 -13.07 -11.70
CA GLU A 61 -7.53 -13.26 -11.24
C GLU A 61 -7.79 -14.76 -11.07
N VAL A 62 -8.43 -15.14 -9.97
CA VAL A 62 -8.90 -16.50 -9.71
C VAL A 62 -10.25 -16.42 -9.03
N THR A 63 -11.12 -17.34 -9.35
CA THR A 63 -12.47 -17.46 -8.78
C THR A 63 -12.54 -18.63 -7.78
N GLU A 64 -13.47 -18.53 -6.83
CA GLU A 64 -13.75 -19.62 -5.88
C GLU A 64 -14.03 -20.94 -6.58
N LYS A 65 -14.79 -20.92 -7.68
CA LYS A 65 -15.11 -22.11 -8.49
C LYS A 65 -13.89 -22.77 -9.13
N GLU A 66 -12.90 -21.98 -9.54
CA GLU A 66 -11.65 -22.52 -10.09
C GLU A 66 -10.81 -23.18 -8.99
N ILE A 67 -10.85 -22.64 -7.78
CA ILE A 67 -10.18 -23.23 -6.62
C ILE A 67 -10.91 -24.53 -6.18
N GLU A 68 -12.24 -24.50 -6.08
CA GLU A 68 -13.06 -25.67 -5.76
C GLU A 68 -12.84 -26.81 -6.74
N ALA A 69 -12.70 -26.52 -8.04
CA ALA A 69 -12.53 -27.52 -9.09
C ALA A 69 -11.23 -28.34 -8.93
N ASP A 70 -10.20 -27.81 -8.29
CA ASP A 70 -8.94 -28.52 -8.01
C ASP A 70 -8.30 -27.98 -6.72
N PHE A 71 -9.00 -28.12 -5.60
CA PHE A 71 -8.58 -27.62 -4.29
C PHE A 71 -7.20 -28.16 -3.87
N ASP A 72 -6.93 -29.44 -4.12
CA ASP A 72 -5.65 -30.07 -3.80
C ASP A 72 -4.47 -29.44 -4.57
N TYR A 73 -4.69 -29.06 -5.82
CA TYR A 73 -3.68 -28.37 -6.61
C TYR A 73 -3.37 -27.00 -5.99
N TRP A 74 -4.40 -26.21 -5.65
CA TRP A 74 -4.24 -24.90 -5.06
C TRP A 74 -3.59 -24.96 -3.67
N LEU A 75 -3.96 -25.97 -2.89
CA LEU A 75 -3.35 -26.22 -1.58
C LEU A 75 -1.84 -26.50 -1.69
N LYS A 76 -1.46 -27.42 -2.60
CA LYS A 76 -0.04 -27.73 -2.88
C LYS A 76 0.73 -26.52 -3.45
N LYS A 77 0.04 -25.69 -4.21
CA LYS A 77 0.61 -24.45 -4.74
C LYS A 77 0.85 -23.44 -3.62
N ALA A 78 -0.10 -23.28 -2.71
CA ALA A 78 0.00 -22.44 -1.53
C ALA A 78 1.12 -22.87 -0.58
N GLU A 79 1.29 -24.18 -0.36
CA GLU A 79 2.36 -24.73 0.50
C GLU A 79 3.76 -24.50 -0.08
N LYS A 80 3.88 -24.30 -1.39
CA LYS A 80 5.15 -23.98 -2.06
C LYS A 80 5.46 -22.47 -2.07
N VAL A 81 4.48 -21.63 -1.74
CA VAL A 81 4.70 -20.19 -1.55
C VAL A 81 5.28 -20.02 -0.14
N PRO A 82 6.48 -19.47 0.02
CA PRO A 82 7.05 -19.22 1.34
C PRO A 82 6.10 -18.35 2.16
N ASP A 83 5.90 -18.71 3.44
CA ASP A 83 5.16 -17.88 4.39
C ASP A 83 5.84 -16.49 4.44
N PRO A 84 5.11 -15.39 4.18
CA PRO A 84 5.68 -14.05 4.26
C PRO A 84 6.31 -13.72 5.61
N SER A 85 5.92 -14.45 6.69
CA SER A 85 6.52 -14.30 8.03
C SER A 85 7.83 -15.08 8.23
N SER A 86 8.19 -15.99 7.31
CA SER A 86 9.44 -16.76 7.36
C SER A 86 10.53 -16.16 6.47
N VAL A 87 11.01 -14.98 6.83
CA VAL A 87 12.05 -14.24 6.09
C VAL A 87 13.35 -15.06 5.92
N GLU A 88 13.57 -16.06 6.75
CA GLU A 88 14.82 -16.85 6.75
C GLU A 88 15.01 -17.79 5.54
N ASN A 89 13.98 -18.02 4.70
CA ASN A 89 14.03 -18.97 3.58
C ASN A 89 13.62 -18.44 2.21
N LEU A 90 13.34 -17.14 2.08
CA LEU A 90 13.06 -16.54 0.77
C LEU A 90 14.34 -16.47 -0.07
N SER A 91 14.24 -16.85 -1.34
CA SER A 91 15.33 -16.52 -2.27
C SER A 91 15.50 -14.99 -2.30
N LEU A 92 16.71 -14.50 -2.51
CA LEU A 92 16.95 -13.05 -2.62
C LEU A 92 16.01 -12.39 -3.63
N GLU A 93 15.68 -13.08 -4.71
CA GLU A 93 14.76 -12.57 -5.73
C GLU A 93 13.33 -12.43 -5.21
N ASP A 94 12.84 -13.40 -4.46
CA ASP A 94 11.48 -13.32 -3.89
C ASP A 94 11.41 -12.29 -2.77
N ALA A 95 12.47 -12.19 -1.96
CA ALA A 95 12.59 -11.13 -0.96
C ALA A 95 12.60 -9.73 -1.60
N ARG A 96 13.32 -9.54 -2.73
CA ARG A 96 13.27 -8.29 -3.50
C ARG A 96 11.87 -7.99 -4.04
N LYS A 97 11.19 -8.99 -4.62
CA LYS A 97 9.81 -8.82 -5.12
C LYS A 97 8.84 -8.40 -4.02
N ALA A 98 8.95 -9.03 -2.84
CA ALA A 98 8.14 -8.65 -1.68
C ALA A 98 8.43 -7.20 -1.24
N LYS A 99 9.72 -6.83 -1.16
CA LYS A 99 10.13 -5.48 -0.78
C LYS A 99 9.70 -4.42 -1.81
N TYR A 100 9.77 -4.71 -3.12
CA TYR A 100 9.24 -3.81 -4.15
C TYR A 100 7.75 -3.53 -3.98
N ARG A 101 6.95 -4.54 -3.64
CA ARG A 101 5.50 -4.36 -3.40
C ARG A 101 5.25 -3.53 -2.16
N GLU A 102 5.95 -3.81 -1.07
CA GLU A 102 5.88 -3.04 0.18
C GLU A 102 6.15 -1.55 -0.09
N ILE A 103 7.24 -1.24 -0.78
CA ILE A 103 7.63 0.14 -1.09
C ILE A 103 6.66 0.80 -2.07
N ALA A 104 6.17 0.08 -3.08
CA ALA A 104 5.18 0.59 -4.02
C ALA A 104 3.87 0.95 -3.32
N SER A 105 3.36 0.07 -2.44
CA SER A 105 2.15 0.33 -1.64
C SER A 105 2.35 1.55 -0.74
N ALA A 106 3.46 1.63 -0.01
CA ALA A 106 3.75 2.75 0.87
C ALA A 106 3.90 4.08 0.11
N CYS A 107 4.47 4.05 -1.09
CA CYS A 107 4.55 5.22 -1.98
C CYS A 107 3.16 5.68 -2.41
N GLU A 108 2.32 4.75 -2.88
CA GLU A 108 0.95 5.03 -3.31
C GLU A 108 0.11 5.57 -2.16
N GLU A 109 0.13 4.93 -1.00
CA GLU A 109 -0.57 5.38 0.20
C GLU A 109 -0.13 6.79 0.62
N THR A 110 1.18 7.08 0.58
CA THR A 110 1.72 8.40 0.88
C THR A 110 1.21 9.46 -0.10
N ILE A 111 1.23 9.16 -1.40
CA ILE A 111 0.74 10.07 -2.43
C ILE A 111 -0.77 10.29 -2.27
N TYR A 112 -1.55 9.22 -2.09
CA TYR A 112 -3.02 9.29 -2.00
C TYR A 112 -3.49 9.98 -0.72
N ALA A 113 -2.70 9.89 0.36
CA ALA A 113 -2.97 10.67 1.58
C ALA A 113 -3.01 12.18 1.31
N GLY A 114 -2.36 12.65 0.25
CA GLY A 114 -2.49 14.02 -0.20
C GLY A 114 -1.59 15.03 0.49
N VAL A 115 -1.93 16.31 0.34
CA VAL A 115 -1.12 17.44 0.82
C VAL A 115 -1.98 18.54 1.42
N ASP A 116 -1.40 19.22 2.40
CA ASP A 116 -1.91 20.47 2.91
C ASP A 116 -1.36 21.64 2.08
N VAL A 117 -2.25 22.56 1.68
CA VAL A 117 -1.92 23.74 0.89
C VAL A 117 -2.46 25.00 1.55
N SER A 118 -1.62 26.02 1.66
CA SER A 118 -2.05 27.35 2.10
C SER A 118 -2.78 28.06 0.96
N THR A 119 -4.05 28.37 1.19
CA THR A 119 -4.90 29.14 0.27
C THR A 119 -5.30 30.46 0.92
N SER A 120 -5.99 31.32 0.19
CA SER A 120 -6.57 32.57 0.74
C SER A 120 -7.63 32.30 1.83
N SER A 121 -8.17 31.08 1.91
CA SER A 121 -9.16 30.66 2.91
C SER A 121 -8.54 29.99 4.14
N GLY A 122 -7.24 29.70 4.12
CA GLY A 122 -6.53 28.98 5.18
C GLY A 122 -5.76 27.78 4.63
N VAL A 123 -5.36 26.88 5.53
CA VAL A 123 -4.74 25.60 5.15
C VAL A 123 -5.85 24.60 4.83
N GLU A 124 -5.81 24.04 3.65
CA GLU A 124 -6.80 23.10 3.13
C GLU A 124 -6.11 21.83 2.66
N HIS A 125 -6.78 20.69 2.86
CA HIS A 125 -6.24 19.38 2.51
C HIS A 125 -6.79 18.85 1.19
N PHE A 126 -5.93 18.29 0.35
CA PHE A 126 -6.28 17.74 -0.95
C PHE A 126 -5.69 16.35 -1.12
N SER A 127 -6.53 15.32 -1.22
CA SER A 127 -6.12 13.97 -1.62
C SER A 127 -5.54 13.97 -3.03
N LEU A 128 -4.65 13.05 -3.30
CA LEU A 128 -3.96 12.94 -4.58
C LEU A 128 -4.09 11.53 -5.17
N THR A 129 -5.32 10.97 -5.18
CA THR A 129 -5.60 9.75 -5.95
C THR A 129 -5.35 10.00 -7.44
N GLU A 130 -5.27 8.96 -8.24
CA GLU A 130 -5.09 9.11 -9.70
C GLU A 130 -6.14 10.03 -10.34
N LYS A 131 -7.39 9.97 -9.85
CA LYS A 131 -8.47 10.85 -10.33
C LYS A 131 -8.21 12.29 -9.96
N ASP A 132 -7.73 12.55 -8.73
CA ASP A 132 -7.43 13.91 -8.27
C ASP A 132 -6.25 14.50 -9.04
N GLN A 133 -5.20 13.70 -9.27
CA GLN A 133 -4.07 14.11 -10.10
C GLN A 133 -4.51 14.47 -11.53
N LEU A 134 -5.40 13.67 -12.13
CA LEU A 134 -5.96 13.96 -13.45
C LEU A 134 -6.82 15.23 -13.46
N ASN A 135 -7.65 15.42 -12.42
CA ASN A 135 -8.46 16.62 -12.26
C ASN A 135 -7.58 17.86 -12.10
N LEU A 136 -6.54 17.80 -11.26
CA LEU A 136 -5.59 18.91 -11.08
C LEU A 136 -4.81 19.21 -12.36
N PHE A 137 -4.47 18.20 -13.17
CA PHE A 137 -3.92 18.42 -14.50
C PHE A 137 -4.89 19.19 -15.39
N GLY A 138 -6.19 18.84 -15.35
CA GLY A 138 -7.24 19.62 -16.05
C GLY A 138 -7.30 21.07 -15.58
N LYS A 139 -7.20 21.32 -14.25
CA LYS A 139 -7.17 22.68 -13.69
C LYS A 139 -5.93 23.45 -14.13
N LYS A 140 -4.77 22.81 -14.20
CA LYS A 140 -3.55 23.42 -14.77
C LYS A 140 -3.75 23.88 -16.20
N MET A 141 -4.42 23.09 -17.03
CA MET A 141 -4.72 23.47 -18.42
C MET A 141 -5.67 24.67 -18.49
N GLN A 142 -6.67 24.75 -17.61
CA GLN A 142 -7.58 25.90 -17.50
C GLN A 142 -6.84 27.19 -17.08
N LEU A 143 -5.91 27.08 -16.08
CA LEU A 143 -5.04 28.20 -15.68
C LEU A 143 -4.20 28.71 -16.87
N LEU A 144 -3.60 27.80 -17.63
CA LEU A 144 -2.82 28.16 -18.83
C LEU A 144 -3.66 28.81 -19.93
N ALA A 145 -4.97 28.50 -19.96
CA ALA A 145 -5.92 29.15 -20.87
C ALA A 145 -6.40 30.53 -20.35
N GLY A 146 -5.97 30.95 -19.17
CA GLY A 146 -6.27 32.27 -18.61
C GLY A 146 -7.54 32.32 -17.73
N GLU A 147 -8.06 31.18 -17.28
CA GLU A 147 -9.18 31.17 -16.36
C GLU A 147 -8.79 31.78 -15.00
N GLU A 148 -9.58 32.74 -14.51
CA GLU A 148 -9.31 33.46 -13.26
C GLU A 148 -9.95 32.81 -12.03
N LYS A 149 -10.94 31.96 -12.23
CA LYS A 149 -11.65 31.24 -11.16
C LYS A 149 -11.92 29.80 -11.60
N LEU A 150 -11.54 28.86 -10.76
CA LEU A 150 -11.67 27.44 -11.05
C LEU A 150 -12.39 26.73 -9.92
N GLU A 151 -13.41 25.95 -10.27
CA GLU A 151 -14.10 25.11 -9.29
C GLU A 151 -13.24 23.93 -8.86
N TYR A 152 -13.15 23.72 -7.57
CA TYR A 152 -12.53 22.55 -6.96
C TYR A 152 -13.06 22.36 -5.53
N HIS A 153 -12.64 21.31 -4.85
CA HIS A 153 -13.05 21.05 -3.47
C HIS A 153 -11.87 20.58 -2.63
N GLU A 154 -11.85 21.00 -1.40
CA GLU A 154 -11.11 20.39 -0.30
C GLU A 154 -11.77 19.07 0.08
N ASP A 155 -11.01 18.11 0.60
CA ASP A 155 -11.52 16.81 1.00
C ASP A 155 -12.65 16.92 2.04
N GLY A 156 -13.75 16.25 1.76
CA GLY A 156 -14.94 16.26 2.63
C GLY A 156 -15.78 17.54 2.56
N HIS A 157 -15.44 18.52 1.70
CA HIS A 157 -16.18 19.76 1.55
C HIS A 157 -16.85 19.92 0.18
N PRO A 158 -17.90 20.75 0.07
CA PRO A 158 -18.51 21.06 -1.22
C PRO A 158 -17.56 21.78 -2.17
N CYS A 159 -17.77 21.60 -3.47
CA CYS A 159 -17.06 22.38 -4.49
C CYS A 159 -17.26 23.89 -4.27
N LYS A 160 -16.16 24.63 -4.40
CA LYS A 160 -16.13 26.10 -4.37
C LYS A 160 -15.23 26.64 -5.47
N TYR A 161 -15.27 27.95 -5.68
CA TYR A 161 -14.32 28.60 -6.59
C TYR A 161 -13.05 29.02 -5.86
N PHE A 162 -11.93 28.62 -6.41
CA PHE A 162 -10.59 29.09 -6.03
C PHE A 162 -10.16 30.20 -7.02
N SER A 163 -9.41 31.15 -6.53
CA SER A 163 -8.71 32.11 -7.40
C SER A 163 -7.66 31.40 -8.26
N ALA A 164 -7.26 31.99 -9.38
CA ALA A 164 -6.16 31.45 -10.19
C ALA A 164 -4.87 31.27 -9.37
N VAL A 165 -4.61 32.17 -8.41
CA VAL A 165 -3.43 32.09 -7.53
C VAL A 165 -3.52 30.90 -6.58
N ASP A 166 -4.66 30.72 -5.89
CA ASP A 166 -4.84 29.57 -4.98
C ASP A 166 -4.79 28.25 -5.76
N MET A 167 -5.47 28.19 -6.91
CA MET A 167 -5.46 26.98 -7.75
C MET A 167 -4.05 26.66 -8.26
N GLN A 168 -3.25 27.67 -8.64
CA GLN A 168 -1.86 27.47 -9.03
C GLN A 168 -1.05 26.88 -7.87
N ASN A 169 -1.22 27.40 -6.64
CA ASN A 169 -0.54 26.88 -5.44
C ASN A 169 -0.94 25.40 -5.18
N ILE A 170 -2.23 25.07 -5.29
CA ILE A 170 -2.71 23.69 -5.14
C ILE A 170 -2.05 22.76 -6.16
N VAL A 171 -2.08 23.17 -7.44
CA VAL A 171 -1.49 22.35 -8.52
C VAL A 171 0.02 22.19 -8.35
N ASP A 172 0.74 23.25 -8.05
CA ASP A 172 2.20 23.21 -7.94
C ASP A 172 2.63 22.37 -6.73
N ARG A 173 1.93 22.52 -5.59
CA ARG A 173 2.19 21.71 -4.40
C ARG A 173 1.90 20.24 -4.62
N ALA A 174 0.76 19.92 -5.23
CA ALA A 174 0.38 18.55 -5.57
C ALA A 174 1.38 17.90 -6.53
N MET A 175 1.73 18.59 -7.61
CA MET A 175 2.69 18.07 -8.60
C MET A 175 4.09 17.87 -8.00
N PHE A 176 4.55 18.79 -7.17
CA PHE A 176 5.82 18.63 -6.45
C PHE A 176 5.80 17.39 -5.56
N PHE A 177 4.74 17.22 -4.76
CA PHE A 177 4.60 16.10 -3.83
C PHE A 177 4.59 14.75 -4.54
N VAL A 178 3.80 14.61 -5.60
CA VAL A 178 3.74 13.39 -6.42
C VAL A 178 5.10 13.10 -7.04
N SER A 179 5.73 14.10 -7.65
CA SER A 179 7.02 13.94 -8.34
C SER A 179 8.15 13.59 -7.35
N TYR A 180 8.18 14.21 -6.18
CA TYR A 180 9.15 13.89 -5.13
C TYR A 180 8.99 12.44 -4.67
N ASN A 181 7.79 12.02 -4.25
CA ASN A 181 7.56 10.68 -3.74
C ASN A 181 7.83 9.60 -4.80
N THR A 182 7.46 9.84 -6.06
CA THR A 182 7.78 8.93 -7.18
C THR A 182 9.29 8.82 -7.41
N THR A 183 10.01 9.96 -7.35
CA THR A 183 11.47 9.98 -7.50
C THR A 183 12.16 9.28 -6.33
N TYR A 184 11.67 9.49 -5.10
CA TYR A 184 12.15 8.81 -3.90
C TYR A 184 11.90 7.31 -4.00
N CYS A 185 10.70 6.87 -4.38
CA CYS A 185 10.37 5.47 -4.61
C CYS A 185 11.32 4.81 -5.63
N ASN A 186 11.62 5.50 -6.72
CA ASN A 186 12.59 5.03 -7.71
C ASN A 186 13.98 4.83 -7.11
N ALA A 187 14.47 5.76 -6.28
CA ALA A 187 15.76 5.63 -5.60
C ALA A 187 15.78 4.44 -4.62
N VAL A 188 14.70 4.23 -3.83
CA VAL A 188 14.54 3.06 -2.97
C VAL A 188 14.58 1.77 -3.79
N ASN A 189 13.91 1.74 -4.94
CA ASN A 189 13.93 0.59 -5.83
C ASN A 189 15.34 0.27 -6.38
N MET A 190 16.15 1.30 -6.66
CA MET A 190 17.55 1.10 -7.03
C MET A 190 18.37 0.53 -5.86
N TRP A 191 18.11 0.97 -4.64
CA TRP A 191 18.72 0.41 -3.43
C TRP A 191 18.32 -1.05 -3.21
N ILE A 192 17.03 -1.41 -3.31
CA ILE A 192 16.56 -2.80 -3.26
C ILE A 192 17.27 -3.67 -4.31
N LYS A 193 17.42 -3.16 -5.52
CA LYS A 193 18.10 -3.88 -6.61
C LYS A 193 19.55 -4.20 -6.29
N SER A 194 20.25 -3.36 -5.53
CA SER A 194 21.65 -3.52 -5.18
C SER A 194 21.90 -4.55 -4.07
N ALA A 195 20.88 -4.95 -3.31
CA ALA A 195 21.02 -5.92 -2.22
C ALA A 195 21.63 -7.24 -2.73
N GLU A 196 22.63 -7.76 -2.05
CA GLU A 196 23.30 -9.02 -2.42
C GLU A 196 22.73 -10.24 -1.68
N LYS A 197 22.03 -10.01 -0.56
CA LYS A 197 21.37 -11.03 0.27
C LYS A 197 20.08 -10.50 0.88
N ALA A 198 19.19 -11.40 1.30
CA ALA A 198 17.89 -11.04 1.84
C ALA A 198 17.98 -10.14 3.09
N SER A 199 18.98 -10.35 3.96
CA SER A 199 19.19 -9.51 5.15
C SER A 199 19.52 -8.04 4.83
N ASP A 200 20.03 -7.73 3.63
CA ASP A 200 20.32 -6.35 3.22
C ASP A 200 19.04 -5.56 3.00
N LEU A 201 17.92 -6.25 2.76
CA LEU A 201 16.60 -5.64 2.53
C LEU A 201 15.89 -5.20 3.82
N GLU A 202 16.31 -5.71 4.99
CA GLU A 202 15.66 -5.42 6.27
C GLU A 202 15.74 -3.94 6.66
N GLN A 203 16.84 -3.29 6.30
CA GLN A 203 17.05 -1.87 6.56
C GLN A 203 16.33 -0.94 5.58
N ILE A 204 15.83 -1.47 4.46
CA ILE A 204 15.18 -0.68 3.41
C ILE A 204 13.70 -0.56 3.76
N GLN A 205 13.30 0.63 4.16
CA GLN A 205 11.93 0.96 4.54
C GLN A 205 11.51 2.28 3.90
N TRP A 206 10.20 2.47 3.71
CA TRP A 206 9.67 3.75 3.25
C TRP A 206 9.99 4.85 4.27
N GLY A 207 10.51 5.98 3.80
CA GLY A 207 10.96 7.09 4.65
C GLY A 207 12.41 6.95 5.15
N ALA A 208 13.12 5.86 4.85
CA ALA A 208 14.53 5.73 5.20
C ALA A 208 15.40 6.73 4.45
N GLU A 209 16.51 7.15 5.05
CA GLU A 209 17.50 7.98 4.37
C GLU A 209 18.15 7.18 3.21
N ILE A 210 18.06 7.72 2.00
CA ILE A 210 18.61 7.07 0.80
C ILE A 210 20.13 7.20 0.82
N PRO A 211 20.90 6.09 0.74
CA PRO A 211 22.36 6.15 0.61
C PRO A 211 22.79 6.99 -0.61
N GLU A 212 23.89 7.72 -0.47
CA GLU A 212 24.31 8.72 -1.46
C GLU A 212 24.48 8.15 -2.88
N GLU A 213 24.92 6.90 -3.00
CA GLU A 213 25.07 6.20 -4.27
C GLU A 213 23.78 5.95 -5.03
N PHE A 214 22.61 5.97 -4.35
CA PHE A 214 21.29 5.81 -4.94
C PHE A 214 20.56 7.15 -5.14
N GLN A 215 21.12 8.25 -4.65
CA GLN A 215 20.58 9.60 -4.83
C GLN A 215 20.95 10.13 -6.22
N ASN A 216 20.01 10.03 -7.18
CA ASN A 216 20.19 10.68 -8.46
C ASN A 216 20.11 12.22 -8.34
N GLU A 217 20.50 12.94 -9.41
CA GLU A 217 20.51 14.41 -9.45
C GLU A 217 19.12 15.00 -9.13
N VAL A 218 18.06 14.41 -9.67
CA VAL A 218 16.69 14.88 -9.50
C VAL A 218 16.27 14.77 -8.01
N LEU A 219 16.57 13.66 -7.34
CA LEU A 219 16.27 13.48 -5.93
C LEU A 219 17.04 14.50 -5.08
N LYS A 220 18.33 14.71 -5.36
CA LYS A 220 19.16 15.71 -4.67
C LYS A 220 18.58 17.11 -4.80
N ASP A 221 18.03 17.47 -5.93
CA ASP A 221 17.40 18.77 -6.16
C ASP A 221 16.07 18.90 -5.39
N TYR A 222 15.23 17.86 -5.36
CA TYR A 222 14.06 17.86 -4.49
C TYR A 222 14.42 17.99 -3.01
N MET A 223 15.44 17.27 -2.55
CA MET A 223 15.89 17.34 -1.16
C MET A 223 16.39 18.74 -0.80
N LYS A 224 17.09 19.46 -1.71
CA LYS A 224 17.51 20.86 -1.50
C LYS A 224 16.29 21.79 -1.38
N ILE A 225 15.27 21.62 -2.22
CA ILE A 225 14.03 22.41 -2.15
C ILE A 225 13.35 22.19 -0.81
N LEU A 226 13.21 20.95 -0.36
CA LEU A 226 12.63 20.62 0.95
C LEU A 226 13.44 21.22 2.10
N ALA A 227 14.77 21.14 2.06
CA ALA A 227 15.65 21.72 3.08
C ALA A 227 15.61 23.25 3.13
N SER A 228 15.29 23.93 2.02
CA SER A 228 15.13 25.38 1.96
C SER A 228 13.76 25.91 2.39
N GLY A 229 12.88 25.05 2.88
CA GLY A 229 11.52 25.41 3.33
C GLY A 229 10.41 25.04 2.35
N GLY A 230 10.76 24.37 1.26
CA GLY A 230 9.80 23.80 0.30
C GLY A 230 9.08 24.86 -0.55
N ILE A 231 8.10 24.37 -1.32
CA ILE A 231 7.11 25.21 -1.99
C ILE A 231 6.09 25.60 -0.92
N SER A 232 6.08 26.86 -0.54
CA SER A 232 5.14 27.45 0.43
C SER A 232 3.75 27.56 -0.16
#